data_eb9a1125f15b06f88647ee441ae32e81
#
_entry.id   eb9a1125f15b06f88647ee441ae32e81
#
_cell.length_a   1.000
_cell.length_b   1.000
_cell.length_c   1.000
_cell.angle_alpha   90.00
_cell.angle_beta   90.00
_cell.angle_gamma   90.00
#
_symmetry.space_group_name_H-M   'P 1'
#
loop_
_entity.id
_entity.type
_entity.pdbx_description
1 polymer ?
#
loop_
_entity_poly.entity_id
_entity_poly.type
_entity_poly.pdbx_seq_one_letter_code
_entity_poly.pdbx_strand_id
1 'polypeptide(L)'
;QKTRYNVVNLSKNQVMFSGIVEESARVVAVTDEGGNRHIRVKCSFANELKIDQSVAHNGVCLTVVALHDDGSYTVTAIQETLDRSNLGLLTEGSEINLERSMVMNGRLDGHIVQGHVDCTAVCESVEEVDGSHYYKFRYDVDPSMAAKGYVTVEKGSVTVNGVSLTVCDSERDSFRVAIIPYTFEHTNFHTFRPGTRVNIEFDIIGKYLSRLMEFSR
;
A
#
# COMPACT_ATOMS: atom_id res chain seq x y z
N GLN A 1 13.48 37.07 33.72
CA GLN A 1 12.58 36.75 32.58
C GLN A 1 12.93 35.36 32.03
N LYS A 2 12.11 34.34 32.36
CA LYS A 2 12.24 33.00 31.80
C LYS A 2 11.45 32.95 30.50
N THR A 3 12.14 32.92 29.36
CA THR A 3 11.54 32.68 28.04
C THR A 3 11.02 31.23 28.03
N ARG A 4 9.71 31.05 28.05
CA ARG A 4 9.06 29.76 27.79
C ARG A 4 9.14 29.50 26.29
N TYR A 5 9.99 28.58 25.89
CA TYR A 5 9.90 27.98 24.56
C TYR A 5 8.65 27.10 24.53
N ASN A 6 7.64 27.51 23.77
CA ASN A 6 6.55 26.62 23.38
C ASN A 6 7.18 25.53 22.51
N VAL A 7 7.33 24.35 23.09
CA VAL A 7 7.63 23.15 22.30
C VAL A 7 6.38 22.87 21.48
N VAL A 8 6.40 23.30 20.22
CA VAL A 8 5.44 22.85 19.23
C VAL A 8 5.62 21.33 19.13
N ASN A 9 4.60 20.60 19.49
CA ASN A 9 4.59 19.15 19.45
C ASN A 9 4.57 18.71 17.96
N LEU A 10 5.76 18.64 17.35
CA LEU A 10 6.02 18.13 16.00
C LEU A 10 6.17 16.61 16.06
N SER A 11 5.18 15.90 16.57
CA SER A 11 5.16 14.45 16.52
C SER A 11 3.92 13.92 15.80
N LYS A 12 3.76 14.27 14.52
CA LYS A 12 3.25 13.29 13.58
C LYS A 12 4.49 12.65 12.97
N ASN A 13 4.94 11.56 13.58
CA ASN A 13 5.99 10.72 13.05
C ASN A 13 5.64 10.43 11.60
N GLN A 14 6.58 10.66 10.68
CA GLN A 14 6.42 10.14 9.33
C GLN A 14 6.34 8.62 9.47
N VAL A 15 5.15 8.10 9.23
CA VAL A 15 4.90 6.66 9.21
C VAL A 15 5.51 6.13 7.93
N MET A 16 6.35 5.09 8.04
CA MET A 16 6.98 4.42 6.92
C MET A 16 6.70 2.93 6.98
N PHE A 17 6.67 2.32 5.80
CA PHE A 17 6.54 0.88 5.58
C PHE A 17 7.69 0.39 4.71
N SER A 18 7.88 -0.90 4.64
CA SER A 18 8.91 -1.53 3.81
C SER A 18 8.35 -2.22 2.57
N GLY A 19 7.04 -2.42 2.53
CA GLY A 19 6.37 -3.23 1.52
C GLY A 19 6.53 -4.74 1.75
N ILE A 20 6.87 -5.12 2.97
CA ILE A 20 6.90 -6.53 3.41
C ILE A 20 5.61 -6.80 4.18
N VAL A 21 4.69 -7.49 3.53
CA VAL A 21 3.39 -7.86 4.12
C VAL A 21 3.61 -8.84 5.27
N GLU A 22 3.02 -8.53 6.42
CA GLU A 22 3.08 -9.39 7.61
C GLU A 22 1.99 -10.47 7.57
N GLU A 23 0.82 -10.13 7.02
CA GLU A 23 -0.33 -11.05 6.96
C GLU A 23 -1.28 -10.67 5.82
N SER A 24 -1.79 -11.68 5.11
CA SER A 24 -3.02 -11.55 4.30
C SER A 24 -4.21 -11.89 5.19
N ALA A 25 -4.93 -10.86 5.63
CA ALA A 25 -5.99 -10.96 6.62
C ALA A 25 -7.37 -10.88 5.98
N ARG A 26 -8.43 -11.12 6.78
CA ARG A 26 -9.82 -11.05 6.30
C ARG A 26 -10.54 -9.81 6.81
N VAL A 27 -11.25 -9.18 5.91
CA VAL A 27 -12.27 -8.17 6.23
C VAL A 27 -13.48 -8.88 6.85
N VAL A 28 -13.85 -8.50 8.06
CA VAL A 28 -14.98 -9.12 8.79
C VAL A 28 -16.23 -8.26 8.79
N ALA A 29 -16.11 -6.97 8.52
CA ALA A 29 -17.24 -6.07 8.30
C ALA A 29 -16.83 -4.83 7.53
N VAL A 30 -17.75 -4.27 6.78
CA VAL A 30 -17.61 -2.95 6.12
C VAL A 30 -18.89 -2.15 6.40
N THR A 31 -18.72 -0.89 6.83
CA THR A 31 -19.84 0.02 7.08
C THR A 31 -19.55 1.38 6.47
N ASP A 32 -20.47 1.91 5.69
CA ASP A 32 -20.35 3.25 5.10
C ASP A 32 -21.12 4.26 5.94
N GLU A 33 -20.48 5.38 6.31
CA GLU A 33 -21.06 6.45 7.10
C GLU A 33 -20.53 7.82 6.66
N GLY A 34 -21.41 8.71 6.21
CA GLY A 34 -21.09 10.11 5.93
C GLY A 34 -19.95 10.32 4.91
N GLY A 35 -19.83 9.44 3.90
CA GLY A 35 -18.74 9.47 2.91
C GLY A 35 -17.44 8.80 3.38
N ASN A 36 -17.42 8.26 4.59
CA ASN A 36 -16.34 7.43 5.12
C ASN A 36 -16.71 5.95 5.03
N ARG A 37 -15.70 5.11 4.90
CA ARG A 37 -15.83 3.66 4.97
C ARG A 37 -15.06 3.12 6.15
N HIS A 38 -15.76 2.48 7.08
CA HIS A 38 -15.17 1.77 8.21
C HIS A 38 -14.94 0.32 7.81
N ILE A 39 -13.70 -0.13 7.90
CA ILE A 39 -13.27 -1.47 7.54
C ILE A 39 -12.80 -2.16 8.81
N ARG A 40 -13.48 -3.25 9.18
CA ARG A 40 -13.09 -4.08 10.30
C ARG A 40 -12.32 -5.28 9.78
N VAL A 41 -11.12 -5.50 10.31
CA VAL A 41 -10.20 -6.55 9.86
C VAL A 41 -9.82 -7.42 11.05
N LYS A 42 -9.80 -8.73 10.84
CA LYS A 42 -9.30 -9.69 11.83
C LYS A 42 -7.94 -10.20 11.41
N CYS A 43 -6.94 -10.08 12.31
CA CYS A 43 -5.58 -10.54 12.05
C CYS A 43 -4.92 -11.07 13.34
N SER A 44 -3.81 -11.79 13.18
CA SER A 44 -3.09 -12.44 14.29
C SER A 44 -2.50 -11.43 15.28
N PHE A 45 -2.07 -10.26 14.82
CA PHE A 45 -1.43 -9.21 15.63
C PHE A 45 -2.39 -8.11 16.11
N ALA A 46 -3.71 -8.27 15.96
CA ALA A 46 -4.68 -7.24 16.35
C ALA A 46 -4.54 -6.82 17.84
N ASN A 47 -4.23 -7.76 18.72
CA ASN A 47 -4.03 -7.52 20.15
C ASN A 47 -2.75 -6.74 20.49
N GLU A 48 -1.82 -6.60 19.55
CA GLU A 48 -0.60 -5.81 19.69
C GLU A 48 -0.79 -4.36 19.23
N LEU A 49 -1.90 -4.07 18.53
CA LEU A 49 -2.22 -2.74 18.01
C LEU A 49 -2.70 -1.80 19.11
N LYS A 50 -2.57 -0.51 18.85
CA LYS A 50 -3.07 0.57 19.69
C LYS A 50 -3.92 1.53 18.85
N ILE A 51 -4.88 2.18 19.50
CA ILE A 51 -5.59 3.31 18.90
C ILE A 51 -4.58 4.35 18.45
N ASP A 52 -4.84 5.00 17.32
CA ASP A 52 -3.95 5.99 16.65
C ASP A 52 -2.69 5.40 16.00
N GLN A 53 -2.52 4.07 16.01
CA GLN A 53 -1.43 3.41 15.29
C GLN A 53 -1.75 3.31 13.80
N SER A 54 -0.72 3.44 12.96
CA SER A 54 -0.83 3.27 11.50
C SER A 54 -0.54 1.84 11.08
N VAL A 55 -1.39 1.33 10.21
CA VAL A 55 -1.24 0.03 9.54
C VAL A 55 -1.53 0.23 8.06
N ALA A 56 -0.74 -0.37 7.17
CA ALA A 56 -1.00 -0.38 5.74
C ALA A 56 -2.01 -1.50 5.38
N HIS A 57 -3.02 -1.14 4.58
CA HIS A 57 -4.10 -2.02 4.12
C HIS A 57 -4.08 -2.04 2.60
N ASN A 58 -3.68 -3.14 1.99
CA ASN A 58 -3.36 -3.17 0.55
C ASN A 58 -2.47 -1.98 0.13
N GLY A 59 -1.48 -1.63 0.96
CA GLY A 59 -0.59 -0.49 0.74
C GLY A 59 -1.16 0.88 1.11
N VAL A 60 -2.39 0.97 1.61
CA VAL A 60 -2.98 2.24 2.08
C VAL A 60 -2.76 2.38 3.58
N CYS A 61 -2.03 3.41 3.99
CA CYS A 61 -1.83 3.77 5.40
C CYS A 61 -3.14 4.27 6.01
N LEU A 62 -3.67 3.53 6.98
CA LEU A 62 -4.86 3.91 7.74
C LEU A 62 -4.59 3.85 9.24
N THR A 63 -5.29 4.70 9.98
CA THR A 63 -5.18 4.78 11.44
C THR A 63 -6.19 3.84 12.11
N VAL A 64 -5.74 3.09 13.10
CA VAL A 64 -6.59 2.25 13.95
C VAL A 64 -7.49 3.16 14.80
N VAL A 65 -8.80 3.02 14.65
CA VAL A 65 -9.80 3.83 15.36
C VAL A 65 -10.57 3.04 16.44
N ALA A 66 -10.61 1.71 16.35
CA ALA A 66 -11.20 0.85 17.35
C ALA A 66 -10.50 -0.50 17.42
N LEU A 67 -10.46 -1.07 18.62
CA LEU A 67 -9.99 -2.44 18.89
C LEU A 67 -11.17 -3.26 19.43
N HIS A 68 -11.21 -4.54 19.09
CA HIS A 68 -12.30 -5.43 19.50
C HIS A 68 -11.76 -6.68 20.19
N ASP A 69 -12.50 -7.22 21.15
CA ASP A 69 -12.09 -8.38 21.98
C ASP A 69 -11.97 -9.69 21.19
N ASP A 70 -12.49 -9.74 19.97
CA ASP A 70 -12.46 -10.92 19.10
C ASP A 70 -11.20 -11.03 18.21
N GLY A 71 -10.19 -10.20 18.46
CA GLY A 71 -8.96 -10.16 17.66
C GLY A 71 -9.14 -9.45 16.32
N SER A 72 -10.06 -8.51 16.25
CA SER A 72 -10.22 -7.62 15.11
C SER A 72 -10.07 -6.15 15.51
N TYR A 73 -9.85 -5.28 14.54
CA TYR A 73 -9.75 -3.84 14.71
C TYR A 73 -10.47 -3.11 13.57
N THR A 74 -10.77 -1.85 13.75
CA THR A 74 -11.41 -1.00 12.73
C THR A 74 -10.49 0.14 12.32
N VAL A 75 -10.45 0.39 11.01
CA VAL A 75 -9.85 1.58 10.40
C VAL A 75 -10.90 2.32 9.58
N THR A 76 -10.63 3.59 9.27
CA THR A 76 -11.56 4.42 8.49
C THR A 76 -10.86 4.99 7.27
N ALA A 77 -11.40 4.73 6.09
CA ALA A 77 -11.00 5.36 4.83
C ALA A 77 -11.97 6.50 4.48
N ILE A 78 -11.41 7.67 4.20
CA ILE A 78 -12.17 8.84 3.71
C ILE A 78 -12.40 8.75 2.21
N GLN A 79 -13.33 9.55 1.66
CA GLN A 79 -13.70 9.51 0.24
C GLN A 79 -12.48 9.64 -0.69
N GLU A 80 -11.55 10.57 -0.44
CA GLU A 80 -10.34 10.73 -1.26
C GLU A 80 -9.51 9.44 -1.33
N THR A 81 -9.39 8.72 -0.21
CA THR A 81 -8.69 7.43 -0.15
C THR A 81 -9.42 6.36 -0.95
N LEU A 82 -10.75 6.33 -0.88
CA LEU A 82 -11.58 5.39 -1.63
C LEU A 82 -11.48 5.64 -3.14
N ASP A 83 -11.45 6.90 -3.57
CA ASP A 83 -11.35 7.29 -4.99
C ASP A 83 -10.01 6.88 -5.63
N ARG A 84 -8.94 6.85 -4.84
CA ARG A 84 -7.57 6.53 -5.31
C ARG A 84 -7.18 5.07 -5.15
N SER A 85 -7.94 4.28 -4.41
CA SER A 85 -7.56 2.92 -4.03
C SER A 85 -8.64 1.89 -4.32
N ASN A 86 -8.27 0.62 -4.15
CA ASN A 86 -9.21 -0.48 -4.27
C ASN A 86 -10.01 -0.75 -2.98
N LEU A 87 -9.82 0.06 -1.92
CA LEU A 87 -10.51 -0.14 -0.65
C LEU A 87 -12.04 0.00 -0.77
N GLY A 88 -12.49 0.80 -1.75
CA GLY A 88 -13.91 0.93 -2.08
C GLY A 88 -14.57 -0.37 -2.60
N LEU A 89 -13.77 -1.33 -3.05
CA LEU A 89 -14.24 -2.63 -3.56
C LEU A 89 -14.29 -3.73 -2.49
N LEU A 90 -13.75 -3.47 -1.30
CA LEU A 90 -13.73 -4.46 -0.23
C LEU A 90 -15.13 -4.75 0.30
N THR A 91 -15.39 -6.01 0.56
CA THR A 91 -16.60 -6.53 1.19
C THR A 91 -16.22 -7.48 2.32
N GLU A 92 -17.18 -7.87 3.13
CA GLU A 92 -16.97 -8.95 4.10
C GLU A 92 -16.44 -10.21 3.41
N GLY A 93 -15.41 -10.82 3.98
CA GLY A 93 -14.71 -11.99 3.42
C GLY A 93 -13.57 -11.63 2.45
N SER A 94 -13.42 -10.37 2.02
CA SER A 94 -12.28 -9.95 1.19
C SER A 94 -10.96 -10.20 1.91
N GLU A 95 -9.94 -10.59 1.16
CA GLU A 95 -8.57 -10.67 1.66
C GLU A 95 -7.83 -9.34 1.47
N ILE A 96 -7.06 -8.95 2.47
CA ILE A 96 -6.36 -7.67 2.51
C ILE A 96 -4.96 -7.84 3.08
N ASN A 97 -3.94 -7.36 2.37
CA ASN A 97 -2.57 -7.37 2.85
C ASN A 97 -2.38 -6.33 3.95
N LEU A 98 -1.73 -6.73 5.04
CA LEU A 98 -1.45 -5.89 6.19
C LEU A 98 0.05 -5.78 6.44
N GLU A 99 0.49 -4.57 6.78
CA GLU A 99 1.84 -4.30 7.27
C GLU A 99 1.76 -3.22 8.35
N ARG A 100 2.34 -3.46 9.53
CA ARG A 100 2.51 -2.44 10.56
C ARG A 100 3.62 -1.46 10.17
N SER A 101 3.53 -0.23 10.62
CA SER A 101 4.59 0.75 10.39
C SER A 101 5.94 0.27 10.94
N MET A 102 7.01 0.60 10.21
CA MET A 102 8.37 0.24 10.59
C MET A 102 8.73 0.83 11.97
N VAL A 103 9.46 0.05 12.75
CA VAL A 103 10.06 0.52 13.99
C VAL A 103 11.43 1.17 13.73
N MET A 104 11.82 2.13 14.58
CA MET A 104 13.16 2.68 14.56
C MET A 104 14.18 1.55 14.76
N ASN A 105 15.24 1.53 13.97
CA ASN A 105 16.24 0.47 13.90
C ASN A 105 15.76 -0.87 13.30
N GLY A 106 14.57 -0.91 12.71
CA GLY A 106 14.13 -2.05 11.89
C GLY A 106 14.93 -2.17 10.59
N ARG A 107 14.89 -3.35 9.98
CA ARG A 107 15.48 -3.57 8.65
C ARG A 107 14.53 -3.06 7.59
N LEU A 108 15.10 -2.56 6.48
CA LEU A 108 14.37 -2.23 5.27
C LEU A 108 14.60 -3.36 4.25
N ASP A 109 13.79 -4.41 4.32
CA ASP A 109 13.95 -5.59 3.46
C ASP A 109 13.26 -5.43 2.08
N GLY A 110 12.42 -4.40 1.91
CA GLY A 110 11.84 -3.99 0.63
C GLY A 110 12.41 -2.65 0.14
N HIS A 111 11.55 -1.65 -0.04
CA HIS A 111 11.96 -0.27 -0.35
C HIS A 111 11.20 0.73 0.53
N ILE A 112 11.47 2.03 0.38
CA ILE A 112 10.77 3.06 1.16
C ILE A 112 9.34 3.20 0.64
N VAL A 113 8.36 2.76 1.44
CA VAL A 113 6.94 2.81 1.16
C VAL A 113 6.25 3.76 2.14
N GLN A 114 5.45 4.67 1.63
CA GLN A 114 4.75 5.66 2.46
C GLN A 114 3.36 5.21 2.90
N GLY A 115 2.77 4.26 2.17
CA GLY A 115 1.37 3.88 2.32
C GLY A 115 0.43 4.90 1.66
N HIS A 116 0.93 5.65 0.70
CA HIS A 116 0.18 6.67 -0.05
C HIS A 116 0.00 6.19 -1.49
N VAL A 117 -1.04 5.41 -1.71
CA VAL A 117 -1.41 4.87 -3.02
C VAL A 117 -1.60 6.00 -4.02
N ASP A 118 -0.95 5.89 -5.17
CA ASP A 118 -1.00 6.88 -6.24
C ASP A 118 -2.18 6.67 -7.18
N CYS A 119 -2.41 5.41 -7.55
CA CYS A 119 -3.49 5.02 -8.45
C CYS A 119 -3.83 3.53 -8.27
N THR A 120 -4.82 3.07 -9.02
CA THR A 120 -5.09 1.64 -9.17
C THR A 120 -4.65 1.16 -10.55
N ALA A 121 -4.29 -0.12 -10.63
CA ALA A 121 -4.02 -0.84 -11.86
C ALA A 121 -4.95 -2.05 -11.99
N VAL A 122 -5.05 -2.59 -13.19
CA VAL A 122 -5.78 -3.82 -13.47
C VAL A 122 -4.79 -4.93 -13.81
N CYS A 123 -4.94 -6.07 -13.17
CA CYS A 123 -4.22 -7.28 -13.56
C CYS A 123 -4.68 -7.71 -14.96
N GLU A 124 -3.78 -7.76 -15.95
CA GLU A 124 -4.08 -8.17 -17.33
C GLU A 124 -3.88 -9.67 -17.53
N SER A 125 -2.80 -10.21 -16.97
CA SER A 125 -2.48 -11.63 -17.06
C SER A 125 -1.80 -12.15 -15.81
N VAL A 126 -1.96 -13.44 -15.61
CA VAL A 126 -1.26 -14.24 -14.61
C VAL A 126 -0.72 -15.46 -15.33
N GLU A 127 0.58 -15.68 -15.24
CA GLU A 127 1.28 -16.81 -15.86
C GLU A 127 2.10 -17.53 -14.80
N GLU A 128 2.02 -18.84 -14.75
CA GLU A 128 2.89 -19.67 -13.91
C GLU A 128 4.01 -20.26 -14.78
N VAL A 129 5.25 -19.98 -14.39
CA VAL A 129 6.43 -20.47 -15.08
C VAL A 129 7.43 -20.97 -14.06
N ASP A 130 7.79 -22.24 -14.11
CA ASP A 130 8.79 -22.86 -13.23
C ASP A 130 8.55 -22.62 -11.72
N GLY A 131 7.27 -22.65 -11.30
CA GLY A 131 6.86 -22.45 -9.91
C GLY A 131 6.86 -20.99 -9.44
N SER A 132 7.16 -20.05 -10.31
CA SER A 132 6.99 -18.61 -10.07
C SER A 132 5.76 -18.09 -10.82
N HIS A 133 5.12 -17.05 -10.26
CA HIS A 133 3.96 -16.45 -10.89
C HIS A 133 4.34 -15.07 -11.45
N TYR A 134 4.03 -14.84 -12.72
CA TYR A 134 4.23 -13.55 -13.38
C TYR A 134 2.89 -12.86 -13.53
N TYR A 135 2.82 -11.59 -13.09
CA TYR A 135 1.64 -10.75 -13.20
C TYR A 135 1.94 -9.56 -14.06
N LYS A 136 1.08 -9.28 -15.05
CA LYS A 136 1.11 -8.03 -15.82
C LYS A 136 0.01 -7.12 -15.30
N PHE A 137 0.37 -5.87 -15.01
CA PHE A 137 -0.55 -4.84 -14.55
C PHE A 137 -0.57 -3.68 -15.53
N ARG A 138 -1.77 -3.16 -15.81
CA ARG A 138 -1.99 -1.96 -16.61
C ARG A 138 -2.62 -0.87 -15.76
N TYR A 139 -2.13 0.36 -15.91
CA TYR A 139 -2.63 1.55 -15.22
C TYR A 139 -2.82 2.71 -16.20
N ASP A 140 -3.72 3.63 -15.85
CA ASP A 140 -3.94 4.83 -16.65
C ASP A 140 -2.77 5.81 -16.46
N VAL A 141 -2.17 6.24 -17.56
CA VAL A 141 -1.06 7.19 -17.55
C VAL A 141 -1.58 8.59 -17.84
N ASP A 142 -1.53 9.44 -16.83
CA ASP A 142 -1.60 10.89 -17.01
C ASP A 142 -0.19 11.41 -17.36
N PRO A 143 0.04 11.99 -18.55
CA PRO A 143 1.35 12.51 -18.94
C PRO A 143 1.92 13.54 -17.95
N SER A 144 1.08 14.32 -17.28
CA SER A 144 1.49 15.28 -16.28
C SER A 144 2.02 14.61 -15.02
N MET A 145 1.48 13.46 -14.65
CA MET A 145 1.91 12.66 -13.51
C MET A 145 3.17 11.85 -13.86
N ALA A 146 3.25 11.30 -15.07
CA ALA A 146 4.46 10.62 -15.55
C ALA A 146 5.70 11.55 -15.47
N ALA A 147 5.55 12.82 -15.89
CA ALA A 147 6.60 13.82 -15.78
C ALA A 147 7.01 14.13 -14.33
N LYS A 148 6.19 13.81 -13.36
CA LYS A 148 6.43 13.96 -11.91
C LYS A 148 6.96 12.69 -11.22
N GLY A 149 7.37 11.68 -12.00
CA GLY A 149 7.95 10.45 -11.47
C GLY A 149 6.95 9.36 -11.08
N TYR A 150 5.69 9.48 -11.50
CA TYR A 150 4.67 8.44 -11.32
C TYR A 150 4.77 7.42 -12.46
N VAL A 151 5.88 6.72 -12.50
CA VAL A 151 6.23 5.74 -13.52
C VAL A 151 6.99 4.57 -12.90
N THR A 152 6.92 3.42 -13.56
CA THR A 152 7.81 2.30 -13.25
C THR A 152 9.12 2.42 -14.02
N VAL A 153 10.17 1.82 -13.50
CA VAL A 153 11.50 1.73 -14.11
C VAL A 153 11.92 0.28 -14.14
N GLU A 154 12.50 -0.17 -15.26
CA GLU A 154 13.03 -1.53 -15.39
C GLU A 154 14.01 -1.83 -14.26
N LYS A 155 13.81 -2.95 -13.54
CA LYS A 155 14.54 -3.32 -12.31
C LYS A 155 14.40 -2.36 -11.13
N GLY A 156 13.53 -1.34 -11.22
CA GLY A 156 13.16 -0.49 -10.10
C GLY A 156 12.12 -1.16 -9.18
N SER A 157 11.76 -0.46 -8.12
CA SER A 157 10.76 -0.92 -7.16
C SER A 157 9.38 -0.30 -7.45
N VAL A 158 8.35 -1.07 -7.15
CA VAL A 158 6.95 -0.64 -7.13
C VAL A 158 6.22 -1.38 -6.01
N THR A 159 5.20 -0.75 -5.45
CA THR A 159 4.32 -1.44 -4.50
C THR A 159 3.02 -1.82 -5.19
N VAL A 160 2.64 -3.09 -5.10
CA VAL A 160 1.34 -3.60 -5.57
C VAL A 160 0.58 -4.16 -4.37
N ASN A 161 -0.58 -3.61 -4.04
CA ASN A 161 -1.33 -3.94 -2.83
C ASN A 161 -0.44 -4.04 -1.57
N GLY A 162 0.49 -3.09 -1.42
CA GLY A 162 1.40 -3.03 -0.29
C GLY A 162 2.62 -3.95 -0.36
N VAL A 163 2.75 -4.78 -1.39
CA VAL A 163 3.90 -5.67 -1.59
C VAL A 163 4.98 -4.97 -2.38
N SER A 164 6.20 -4.85 -1.82
CA SER A 164 7.39 -4.33 -2.51
C SER A 164 7.87 -5.34 -3.55
N LEU A 165 7.93 -4.93 -4.81
CA LEU A 165 8.26 -5.80 -5.93
C LEU A 165 9.25 -5.15 -6.87
N THR A 166 10.07 -5.99 -7.51
CA THR A 166 10.95 -5.57 -8.59
C THR A 166 10.20 -5.61 -9.93
N VAL A 167 10.25 -4.50 -10.64
CA VAL A 167 9.65 -4.37 -11.97
C VAL A 167 10.44 -5.14 -13.00
N CYS A 168 9.74 -5.91 -13.82
CA CYS A 168 10.22 -6.46 -15.08
C CYS A 168 9.33 -5.95 -16.20
N ASP A 169 9.89 -5.84 -17.41
CA ASP A 169 9.14 -5.40 -18.60
C ASP A 169 8.35 -4.11 -18.34
N SER A 170 9.05 -3.03 -17.95
CA SER A 170 8.47 -1.72 -17.77
C SER A 170 8.09 -1.10 -19.11
N GLU A 171 6.81 -0.87 -19.34
CA GLU A 171 6.24 -0.20 -20.50
C GLU A 171 5.65 1.17 -20.09
N ARG A 172 5.08 1.90 -21.03
CA ARG A 172 4.52 3.23 -20.75
C ARG A 172 3.36 3.21 -19.76
N ASP A 173 2.47 2.22 -19.88
CA ASP A 173 1.21 2.12 -19.15
C ASP A 173 1.02 0.76 -18.48
N SER A 174 2.07 -0.07 -18.49
CA SER A 174 2.04 -1.40 -17.91
C SER A 174 3.43 -1.84 -17.43
N PHE A 175 3.44 -2.84 -16.58
CA PHE A 175 4.65 -3.51 -16.12
C PHE A 175 4.34 -4.95 -15.71
N ARG A 176 5.39 -5.76 -15.62
CA ARG A 176 5.32 -7.11 -15.06
C ARG A 176 6.11 -7.18 -13.75
N VAL A 177 5.70 -8.11 -12.92
CA VAL A 177 6.42 -8.53 -11.71
C VAL A 177 6.46 -10.05 -11.63
N ALA A 178 7.52 -10.58 -11.05
CA ALA A 178 7.65 -12.01 -10.76
C ALA A 178 7.45 -12.22 -9.25
N ILE A 179 6.52 -13.10 -8.90
CA ILE A 179 6.17 -13.44 -7.52
C ILE A 179 6.73 -14.82 -7.20
N ILE A 180 7.57 -14.89 -6.18
CA ILE A 180 8.09 -16.16 -5.65
C ILE A 180 7.00 -16.91 -4.87
N PRO A 181 7.08 -18.24 -4.71
CA PRO A 181 6.06 -19.02 -4.00
C PRO A 181 5.72 -18.49 -2.62
N TYR A 182 6.71 -18.09 -1.85
CA TYR A 182 6.50 -17.52 -0.52
C TYR A 182 5.58 -16.28 -0.54
N THR A 183 5.84 -15.32 -1.43
CA THR A 183 5.01 -14.11 -1.57
C THR A 183 3.59 -14.46 -2.07
N PHE A 184 3.48 -15.42 -2.98
CA PHE A 184 2.19 -15.90 -3.47
C PHE A 184 1.32 -16.46 -2.33
N GLU A 185 1.91 -17.28 -1.45
CA GLU A 185 1.19 -17.94 -0.36
C GLU A 185 0.86 -17.00 0.81
N HIS A 186 1.70 -15.97 1.06
CA HIS A 186 1.60 -15.11 2.25
C HIS A 186 0.97 -13.74 1.99
N THR A 187 0.54 -13.48 0.75
CA THR A 187 -0.15 -12.25 0.37
C THR A 187 -1.41 -12.56 -0.42
N ASN A 188 -2.26 -11.56 -0.65
CA ASN A 188 -3.45 -11.76 -1.46
C ASN A 188 -3.19 -11.94 -2.98
N PHE A 189 -1.93 -12.06 -3.41
CA PHE A 189 -1.58 -12.32 -4.80
C PHE A 189 -2.18 -13.63 -5.35
N HIS A 190 -2.34 -14.65 -4.50
CA HIS A 190 -2.97 -15.92 -4.89
C HIS A 190 -4.45 -15.76 -5.30
N THR A 191 -5.08 -14.64 -4.97
CA THR A 191 -6.46 -14.34 -5.38
C THR A 191 -6.55 -13.60 -6.70
N PHE A 192 -5.43 -13.09 -7.24
CA PHE A 192 -5.45 -12.24 -8.43
C PHE A 192 -5.70 -13.06 -9.70
N ARG A 193 -6.48 -12.47 -10.58
CA ARG A 193 -6.81 -12.97 -11.91
C ARG A 193 -7.00 -11.80 -12.86
N PRO A 194 -7.01 -12.02 -14.18
CA PRO A 194 -7.34 -10.96 -15.13
C PRO A 194 -8.63 -10.21 -14.73
N GLY A 195 -8.56 -8.87 -14.69
CA GLY A 195 -9.61 -7.98 -14.21
C GLY A 195 -9.50 -7.57 -12.73
N THR A 196 -8.65 -8.22 -11.91
CA THR A 196 -8.44 -7.80 -10.52
C THR A 196 -7.84 -6.40 -10.47
N ARG A 197 -8.47 -5.50 -9.69
CA ARG A 197 -7.98 -4.14 -9.43
C ARG A 197 -7.08 -4.12 -8.22
N VAL A 198 -5.90 -3.55 -8.36
CA VAL A 198 -4.86 -3.47 -7.32
C VAL A 198 -4.43 -2.02 -7.08
N ASN A 199 -3.90 -1.73 -5.90
CA ASN A 199 -3.31 -0.45 -5.56
C ASN A 199 -1.86 -0.38 -6.01
N ILE A 200 -1.44 0.77 -6.55
CA ILE A 200 -0.06 1.04 -6.93
C ILE A 200 0.47 2.25 -6.16
N GLU A 201 1.65 2.08 -5.58
CA GLU A 201 2.48 3.19 -5.10
C GLU A 201 3.81 3.13 -5.83
N PHE A 202 4.12 4.20 -6.59
CA PHE A 202 5.41 4.34 -7.28
C PHE A 202 6.51 4.72 -6.29
N ASP A 203 7.74 4.33 -6.58
CA ASP A 203 8.89 4.63 -5.73
C ASP A 203 9.01 6.14 -5.50
N ILE A 204 9.05 6.54 -4.23
CA ILE A 204 9.13 7.94 -3.80
C ILE A 204 10.39 8.65 -4.32
N ILE A 205 11.46 7.90 -4.56
CA ILE A 205 12.73 8.45 -5.08
C ILE A 205 12.51 9.08 -6.45
N GLY A 206 11.76 8.43 -7.34
CA GLY A 206 11.41 8.96 -8.65
C GLY A 206 10.64 10.27 -8.57
N LYS A 207 9.69 10.39 -7.65
CA LYS A 207 8.88 11.58 -7.41
C LYS A 207 9.73 12.77 -6.94
N TYR A 208 10.65 12.55 -5.98
CA TYR A 208 11.56 13.60 -5.51
C TYR A 208 12.56 14.03 -6.57
N LEU A 209 13.17 13.09 -7.30
CA LEU A 209 14.11 13.42 -8.38
C LEU A 209 13.44 14.27 -9.48
N SER A 210 12.26 13.88 -9.92
CA SER A 210 11.48 14.63 -10.91
C SER A 210 11.20 16.05 -10.43
N ARG A 211 10.79 16.21 -9.17
CA ARG A 211 10.51 17.52 -8.58
C ARG A 211 11.75 18.40 -8.50
N LEU A 212 12.90 17.85 -8.10
CA LEU A 212 14.16 18.60 -8.04
C LEU A 212 14.63 19.05 -9.43
N MET A 213 14.43 18.22 -10.46
CA MET A 213 14.78 18.56 -11.84
C MET A 213 13.94 19.73 -12.41
N GLU A 214 12.70 19.95 -11.94
CA GLU A 214 11.88 21.10 -12.33
C GLU A 214 12.50 22.44 -11.90
N PHE A 215 13.21 22.46 -10.76
CA PHE A 215 13.88 23.67 -10.25
C PHE A 215 15.26 23.91 -10.87
N SER A 216 15.79 22.96 -11.61
CA SER A 216 17.11 23.03 -12.24
C SER A 216 17.05 23.50 -13.69
N ARG A 217 15.85 23.79 -14.20
CA ARG A 217 15.57 24.35 -15.53
C ARG A 217 15.22 25.84 -15.40
#